data_f2aba0a86d521242e4ce53cb8110744b
#
_entry.id   f2aba0a86d521242e4ce53cb8110744b
#
_cell.length_a   1.000
_cell.length_b   1.000
_cell.length_c   1.000
_cell.angle_alpha   90.00
_cell.angle_beta   90.00
_cell.angle_gamma   90.00
#
_symmetry.space_group_name_H-M   'P 1'
#
loop_
_entity.id
_entity.type
_entity.pdbx_description
1 polymer ?
#
loop_
_entity_poly.entity_id
_entity_poly.type
_entity_poly.pdbx_seq_one_letter_code
_entity_poly.pdbx_strand_id
1 'polypeptide(L)'
;MGLRENDDGWDFKVLILDDEWVLRIPRNEPAAAKLATEAGLLPALAPALPVEIPRFEHASREPPFVVYRLIRGEPLRHDDPDGVRAFLAALHAFDASGIDLPRPDWLEAWRENAARFRDVVLPLLEPGERSRGEALLQEVETLVGFEPRLTHCDLEACHLLVRDGRLAGVIDWAGARIGDPALDYGWLLNDPFPDWDVDDELRRRASLYYRFGPWFAVEYGLRTNQPEWVRSGLENLRSRL
;
A
#
# COMPACT_ATOMS: atom_id res chain seq x y z
N MET A 1 25.51 -5.09 19.77
CA MET A 1 24.99 -4.22 18.73
C MET A 1 24.50 -5.12 17.60
N GLY A 2 23.19 -5.31 17.51
CA GLY A 2 22.54 -6.16 16.50
C GLY A 2 22.14 -5.31 15.31
N LEU A 3 22.45 -5.75 14.10
CA LEU A 3 22.00 -5.14 12.86
C LEU A 3 21.24 -6.19 12.06
N ARG A 4 19.98 -5.92 11.72
CA ARG A 4 19.22 -6.69 10.74
C ARG A 4 18.96 -5.82 9.52
N GLU A 5 19.14 -6.38 8.35
CA GLU A 5 18.80 -5.75 7.08
C GLU A 5 17.54 -6.42 6.53
N ASN A 6 16.58 -5.61 6.12
CA ASN A 6 15.45 -6.04 5.30
C ASN A 6 15.57 -5.33 3.95
N ASP A 7 15.89 -6.11 2.93
CA ASP A 7 16.15 -5.62 1.56
C ASP A 7 15.02 -5.97 0.58
N ASP A 8 13.92 -6.55 1.08
CA ASP A 8 12.79 -7.02 0.26
C ASP A 8 11.89 -5.87 -0.22
N GLY A 9 12.03 -4.67 0.36
CA GLY A 9 11.22 -3.49 -0.01
C GLY A 9 11.55 -2.91 -1.39
N TRP A 10 10.53 -2.46 -2.12
CA TRP A 10 10.68 -1.89 -3.47
C TRP A 10 11.38 -0.52 -3.48
N ASP A 11 11.02 0.33 -2.55
CA ASP A 11 11.42 1.74 -2.53
C ASP A 11 12.59 2.01 -1.58
N PHE A 12 12.73 1.23 -0.51
CA PHE A 12 13.66 1.53 0.57
C PHE A 12 14.53 0.33 0.95
N LYS A 13 15.78 0.64 1.28
CA LYS A 13 16.60 -0.22 2.10
C LYS A 13 16.26 0.04 3.56
N VAL A 14 15.96 -1.01 4.32
CA VAL A 14 15.58 -0.92 5.73
C VAL A 14 16.61 -1.61 6.60
N LEU A 15 17.15 -0.90 7.58
CA LEU A 15 18.07 -1.44 8.58
C LEU A 15 17.42 -1.32 9.96
N ILE A 16 17.44 -2.39 10.73
CA ILE A 16 16.95 -2.42 12.11
C ILE A 16 18.16 -2.60 13.04
N LEU A 17 18.36 -1.64 13.94
CA LEU A 17 19.49 -1.59 14.87
C LEU A 17 18.98 -1.90 16.28
N ASP A 18 19.63 -2.88 16.93
CA ASP A 18 19.40 -3.32 18.31
C ASP A 18 17.93 -3.64 18.66
N ASP A 19 17.11 -4.00 17.63
CA ASP A 19 15.66 -4.18 17.76
C ASP A 19 14.93 -2.97 18.35
N GLU A 20 15.50 -1.77 18.18
CA GLU A 20 14.94 -0.51 18.70
C GLU A 20 14.74 0.54 17.62
N TRP A 21 15.63 0.61 16.64
CA TRP A 21 15.66 1.67 15.66
C TRP A 21 15.50 1.15 14.25
N VAL A 22 14.75 1.87 13.46
CA VAL A 22 14.60 1.66 12.02
C VAL A 22 15.27 2.80 11.29
N LEU A 23 16.19 2.48 10.39
CA LEU A 23 16.76 3.40 9.41
C LEU A 23 16.22 3.02 8.02
N ARG A 24 15.53 3.95 7.36
CA ARG A 24 15.07 3.80 5.97
C ARG A 24 15.87 4.72 5.06
N ILE A 25 16.41 4.13 3.99
CA ILE A 25 17.22 4.81 2.97
C ILE A 25 16.53 4.58 1.63
N PRO A 26 16.11 5.62 0.91
CA PRO A 26 15.46 5.46 -0.40
C PRO A 26 16.46 4.94 -1.43
N ARG A 27 16.00 4.04 -2.31
CA ARG A 27 16.83 3.42 -3.35
C ARG A 27 17.03 4.31 -4.59
N ASN A 28 16.16 5.30 -4.75
CA ASN A 28 16.13 6.18 -5.92
C ASN A 28 15.45 7.51 -5.59
N GLU A 29 15.48 8.44 -6.52
CA GLU A 29 14.90 9.79 -6.36
C GLU A 29 13.35 9.75 -6.16
N PRO A 30 12.55 8.97 -6.89
CA PRO A 30 11.12 8.83 -6.60
C PRO A 30 10.84 8.35 -5.17
N ALA A 31 11.61 7.40 -4.64
CA ALA A 31 11.47 6.95 -3.26
C ALA A 31 11.84 8.04 -2.24
N ALA A 32 12.86 8.87 -2.55
CA ALA A 32 13.21 10.01 -1.71
C ALA A 32 12.08 11.06 -1.66
N ALA A 33 11.37 11.29 -2.77
CA ALA A 33 10.21 12.16 -2.81
C ALA A 33 9.06 11.62 -1.95
N LYS A 34 8.79 10.30 -1.99
CA LYS A 34 7.82 9.63 -1.12
C LYS A 34 8.18 9.82 0.37
N LEU A 35 9.45 9.67 0.71
CA LEU A 35 9.93 9.87 2.08
C LEU A 35 9.71 11.31 2.58
N ALA A 36 9.88 12.30 1.70
CA ALA A 36 9.60 13.70 2.01
C ALA A 36 8.09 13.93 2.26
N THR A 37 7.22 13.26 1.50
CA THR A 37 5.76 13.27 1.71
C THR A 37 5.39 12.67 3.08
N GLU A 38 5.95 11.52 3.44
CA GLU A 38 5.76 10.92 4.78
C GLU A 38 6.20 11.88 5.88
N ALA A 39 7.36 12.52 5.75
CA ALA A 39 7.88 13.46 6.74
C ALA A 39 6.96 14.68 6.95
N GLY A 40 6.20 15.09 5.94
CA GLY A 40 5.19 16.14 6.04
C GLY A 40 3.87 15.67 6.65
N LEU A 41 3.46 14.44 6.34
CA LEU A 41 2.17 13.87 6.73
C LEU A 41 2.16 13.35 8.18
N LEU A 42 3.12 12.49 8.53
CA LEU A 42 3.05 11.67 9.73
C LEU A 42 2.96 12.48 11.04
N PRO A 43 3.64 13.63 11.23
CA PRO A 43 3.52 14.43 12.44
C PRO A 43 2.10 14.96 12.70
N ALA A 44 1.38 15.30 11.63
CA ALA A 44 -0.01 15.79 11.75
C ALA A 44 -1.00 14.64 11.90
N LEU A 45 -0.74 13.51 11.26
CA LEU A 45 -1.62 12.34 11.26
C LEU A 45 -1.55 11.55 12.58
N ALA A 46 -0.36 11.41 13.18
CA ALA A 46 -0.14 10.56 14.36
C ALA A 46 -1.09 10.84 15.55
N PRO A 47 -1.44 12.09 15.91
CA PRO A 47 -2.38 12.34 17.01
C PRO A 47 -3.83 12.02 16.65
N ALA A 48 -4.18 11.86 15.38
CA ALA A 48 -5.53 11.59 14.93
C ALA A 48 -5.85 10.09 14.81
N LEU A 49 -4.84 9.24 14.81
CA LEU A 49 -5.01 7.79 14.65
C LEU A 49 -5.03 7.06 16.00
N PRO A 50 -5.83 5.97 16.13
CA PRO A 50 -5.89 5.15 17.35
C PRO A 50 -4.72 4.15 17.47
N VAL A 51 -3.74 4.20 16.58
CA VAL A 51 -2.61 3.27 16.46
C VAL A 51 -1.29 4.01 16.34
N GLU A 52 -0.19 3.32 16.63
CA GLU A 52 1.15 3.87 16.42
C GLU A 52 1.47 3.97 14.92
N ILE A 53 2.11 5.05 14.50
CA ILE A 53 2.69 5.19 13.16
C ILE A 53 4.13 5.71 13.29
N PRO A 54 5.00 5.56 12.27
CA PRO A 54 6.38 6.01 12.37
C PRO A 54 6.47 7.49 12.75
N ARG A 55 7.31 7.79 13.76
CA ARG A 55 7.65 9.15 14.18
C ARG A 55 9.12 9.37 13.94
N PHE A 56 9.44 10.17 12.94
CA PHE A 56 10.82 10.40 12.56
C PHE A 56 11.56 11.21 13.62
N GLU A 57 12.48 10.54 14.32
CA GLU A 57 13.41 11.16 15.28
C GLU A 57 14.51 11.95 14.55
N HIS A 58 14.94 11.40 13.42
CA HIS A 58 15.89 12.05 12.52
C HIS A 58 15.42 11.91 11.07
N ALA A 59 15.55 12.98 10.33
CA ALA A 59 15.32 12.99 8.88
C ALA A 59 16.40 13.84 8.20
N SER A 60 16.96 13.33 7.12
CA SER A 60 17.92 14.05 6.27
C SER A 60 17.42 14.05 4.83
N ARG A 61 17.69 15.15 4.13
CA ARG A 61 17.42 15.27 2.69
C ARG A 61 18.65 14.97 1.86
N GLU A 62 19.84 15.12 2.44
CA GLU A 62 21.10 14.96 1.72
C GLU A 62 22.21 14.40 2.64
N PRO A 63 22.57 13.11 2.54
CA PRO A 63 21.82 12.06 1.80
C PRO A 63 20.42 11.82 2.40
N PRO A 64 19.44 11.40 1.58
CA PRO A 64 18.08 11.20 2.08
C PRO A 64 18.01 9.93 2.96
N PHE A 65 17.48 10.06 4.17
CA PHE A 65 17.15 8.96 5.08
C PHE A 65 16.24 9.44 6.20
N VAL A 66 15.60 8.49 6.88
CA VAL A 66 14.89 8.72 8.15
C VAL A 66 15.26 7.66 9.18
N VAL A 67 15.18 8.06 10.47
CA VAL A 67 15.35 7.16 11.62
C VAL A 67 14.16 7.34 12.55
N TYR A 68 13.59 6.22 13.01
CA TYR A 68 12.49 6.21 13.96
C TYR A 68 12.51 4.96 14.84
N ARG A 69 11.75 4.98 15.94
CA ARG A 69 11.62 3.83 16.84
C ARG A 69 10.88 2.69 16.16
N LEU A 70 11.37 1.48 16.31
CA LEU A 70 10.71 0.28 15.81
C LEU A 70 9.33 0.12 16.46
N ILE A 71 8.30 0.12 15.64
CA ILE A 71 6.95 -0.23 16.07
C ILE A 71 6.87 -1.75 16.16
N ARG A 72 6.54 -2.28 17.34
CA ARG A 72 6.52 -3.71 17.60
C ARG A 72 5.14 -4.29 17.32
N GLY A 73 5.12 -5.48 16.75
CA GLY A 73 3.91 -6.25 16.47
C GLY A 73 4.19 -7.34 15.44
N GLU A 74 3.24 -8.25 15.30
CA GLU A 74 3.22 -9.27 14.26
C GLU A 74 2.28 -8.83 13.13
N PRO A 75 2.51 -9.26 11.88
CA PRO A 75 1.58 -8.99 10.78
C PRO A 75 0.15 -9.39 11.11
N LEU A 76 -0.81 -8.53 10.74
CA LEU A 76 -2.24 -8.79 10.89
C LEU A 76 -2.62 -10.12 10.21
N ARG A 77 -3.48 -10.88 10.90
CA ARG A 77 -4.15 -12.06 10.34
C ARG A 77 -5.65 -11.84 10.35
N HIS A 78 -6.36 -12.44 11.34
CA HIS A 78 -7.80 -12.24 11.53
C HIS A 78 -8.10 -11.51 12.84
N ASP A 79 -7.10 -10.81 13.37
CA ASP A 79 -7.17 -10.16 14.67
C ASP A 79 -7.85 -8.80 14.56
N ASP A 80 -8.52 -8.40 15.65
CA ASP A 80 -9.00 -7.06 15.93
C ASP A 80 -9.74 -6.35 14.77
N PRO A 81 -10.80 -6.94 14.19
CA PRO A 81 -11.55 -6.32 13.09
C PRO A 81 -12.11 -4.93 13.47
N ASP A 82 -12.47 -4.72 14.74
CA ASP A 82 -12.99 -3.45 15.21
C ASP A 82 -11.90 -2.38 15.33
N GLY A 83 -10.68 -2.75 15.75
CA GLY A 83 -9.53 -1.86 15.76
C GLY A 83 -9.13 -1.43 14.34
N VAL A 84 -9.15 -2.35 13.37
CA VAL A 84 -8.89 -2.03 11.97
C VAL A 84 -9.98 -1.10 11.41
N ARG A 85 -11.25 -1.31 11.73
CA ARG A 85 -12.33 -0.39 11.33
C ARG A 85 -12.15 1.00 11.93
N ALA A 86 -11.82 1.08 13.22
CA ALA A 86 -11.58 2.35 13.90
C ALA A 86 -10.40 3.10 13.27
N PHE A 87 -9.34 2.39 12.91
CA PHE A 87 -8.20 2.96 12.20
C PHE A 87 -8.61 3.52 10.82
N LEU A 88 -9.30 2.73 9.99
CA LEU A 88 -9.75 3.18 8.66
C LEU A 88 -10.70 4.38 8.75
N ALA A 89 -11.64 4.36 9.70
CA ALA A 89 -12.54 5.48 9.92
C ALA A 89 -11.79 6.77 10.30
N ALA A 90 -10.79 6.68 11.17
CA ALA A 90 -9.96 7.81 11.56
C ALA A 90 -9.09 8.32 10.41
N LEU A 91 -8.48 7.40 9.64
CA LEU A 91 -7.67 7.73 8.47
C LEU A 91 -8.49 8.49 7.41
N HIS A 92 -9.63 7.92 7.01
CA HIS A 92 -10.45 8.50 5.95
C HIS A 92 -11.23 9.76 6.39
N ALA A 93 -11.36 10.00 7.70
CA ALA A 93 -11.95 11.23 8.23
C ALA A 93 -10.90 12.35 8.44
N PHE A 94 -9.60 12.04 8.33
CA PHE A 94 -8.55 13.02 8.57
C PHE A 94 -8.57 14.14 7.54
N ASP A 95 -8.59 15.39 8.00
CA ASP A 95 -8.49 16.57 7.14
C ASP A 95 -7.03 16.84 6.75
N ALA A 96 -6.68 16.43 5.54
CA ALA A 96 -5.37 16.62 4.96
C ALA A 96 -5.26 17.88 4.09
N SER A 97 -6.16 18.86 4.21
CA SER A 97 -6.23 20.05 3.34
C SER A 97 -4.99 20.93 3.43
N GLY A 98 -4.31 20.94 4.59
CA GLY A 98 -3.10 21.72 4.83
C GLY A 98 -1.79 20.99 4.56
N ILE A 99 -1.83 19.77 4.02
CA ILE A 99 -0.66 18.92 3.81
C ILE A 99 -0.42 18.75 2.31
N ASP A 100 0.85 18.91 1.90
CA ASP A 100 1.26 18.67 0.52
C ASP A 100 1.33 17.18 0.23
N LEU A 101 0.23 16.64 -0.32
CA LEU A 101 0.04 15.24 -0.66
C LEU A 101 -0.24 15.08 -2.15
N PRO A 102 0.17 13.99 -2.78
CA PRO A 102 -0.24 13.65 -4.13
C PRO A 102 -1.78 13.61 -4.24
N ARG A 103 -2.32 14.29 -5.26
CA ARG A 103 -3.75 14.35 -5.61
C ARG A 103 -3.92 14.07 -7.10
N PRO A 104 -3.64 12.83 -7.54
CA PRO A 104 -3.73 12.49 -8.96
C PRO A 104 -5.17 12.62 -9.47
N ASP A 105 -5.33 12.87 -10.77
CA ASP A 105 -6.54 12.44 -11.45
C ASP A 105 -6.60 10.92 -11.35
N TRP A 106 -7.50 10.42 -10.50
CA TRP A 106 -7.53 9.02 -10.10
C TRP A 106 -7.83 8.09 -11.27
N LEU A 107 -8.82 8.45 -12.07
CA LEU A 107 -9.20 7.64 -13.22
C LEU A 107 -8.08 7.62 -14.27
N GLU A 108 -7.47 8.76 -14.54
CA GLU A 108 -6.37 8.85 -15.52
C GLU A 108 -5.15 8.04 -15.04
N ALA A 109 -4.78 8.15 -13.78
CA ALA A 109 -3.68 7.34 -13.21
C ALA A 109 -3.94 5.83 -13.34
N TRP A 110 -5.19 5.38 -13.19
CA TRP A 110 -5.54 3.97 -13.38
C TRP A 110 -5.61 3.57 -14.85
N ARG A 111 -6.01 4.45 -15.76
CA ARG A 111 -5.90 4.24 -17.21
C ARG A 111 -4.45 4.08 -17.66
N GLU A 112 -3.55 4.89 -17.14
CA GLU A 112 -2.11 4.76 -17.38
C GLU A 112 -1.56 3.42 -16.87
N ASN A 113 -1.97 2.99 -15.66
CA ASN A 113 -1.62 1.67 -15.14
C ASN A 113 -2.13 0.57 -16.07
N ALA A 114 -3.39 0.62 -16.48
CA ALA A 114 -4.00 -0.37 -17.37
C ALA A 114 -3.29 -0.42 -18.73
N ALA A 115 -2.89 0.73 -19.28
CA ALA A 115 -2.11 0.79 -20.53
C ALA A 115 -0.76 0.08 -20.38
N ARG A 116 -0.02 0.38 -19.31
CA ARG A 116 1.27 -0.29 -19.04
C ARG A 116 1.10 -1.80 -18.84
N PHE A 117 0.05 -2.23 -18.13
CA PHE A 117 -0.22 -3.65 -17.93
C PHE A 117 -0.56 -4.36 -19.24
N ARG A 118 -1.28 -3.73 -20.18
CA ARG A 118 -1.51 -4.25 -21.53
C ARG A 118 -0.20 -4.47 -22.29
N ASP A 119 0.75 -3.55 -22.12
CA ASP A 119 2.01 -3.60 -22.84
C ASP A 119 2.97 -4.65 -22.27
N VAL A 120 3.07 -4.78 -20.94
CA VAL A 120 4.15 -5.57 -20.33
C VAL A 120 3.69 -6.82 -19.59
N VAL A 121 2.48 -6.88 -19.06
CA VAL A 121 1.98 -8.03 -18.29
C VAL A 121 1.06 -8.93 -19.12
N LEU A 122 0.09 -8.33 -19.82
CA LEU A 122 -0.90 -9.07 -20.58
C LEU A 122 -0.30 -10.04 -21.60
N PRO A 123 0.82 -9.73 -22.30
CA PRO A 123 1.47 -10.66 -23.23
C PRO A 123 2.03 -11.92 -22.59
N LEU A 124 2.25 -11.94 -21.27
CA LEU A 124 2.78 -13.09 -20.53
C LEU A 124 1.70 -14.12 -20.19
N LEU A 125 0.43 -13.79 -20.42
CA LEU A 125 -0.72 -14.64 -20.12
C LEU A 125 -1.07 -15.55 -21.30
N GLU A 126 -1.63 -16.73 -21.01
CA GLU A 126 -2.18 -17.62 -22.02
C GLU A 126 -3.42 -17.01 -22.70
N PRO A 127 -3.78 -17.42 -23.93
CA PRO A 127 -4.87 -16.78 -24.67
C PRO A 127 -6.19 -16.62 -23.93
N GLY A 128 -6.63 -17.63 -23.17
CA GLY A 128 -7.86 -17.56 -22.38
C GLY A 128 -7.73 -16.66 -21.14
N GLU A 129 -6.58 -16.66 -20.50
CA GLU A 129 -6.24 -15.75 -19.39
C GLU A 129 -6.16 -14.30 -19.90
N ARG A 130 -5.55 -14.10 -21.05
CA ARG A 130 -5.41 -12.78 -21.70
C ARG A 130 -6.77 -12.12 -21.96
N SER A 131 -7.75 -12.90 -22.42
CA SER A 131 -9.10 -12.38 -22.63
C SER A 131 -9.77 -11.93 -21.33
N ARG A 132 -9.58 -12.68 -20.23
CA ARG A 132 -10.09 -12.28 -18.91
C ARG A 132 -9.32 -11.08 -18.35
N GLY A 133 -7.99 -11.07 -18.53
CA GLY A 133 -7.15 -9.95 -18.15
C GLY A 133 -7.53 -8.66 -18.86
N GLU A 134 -7.79 -8.71 -20.16
CA GLU A 134 -8.26 -7.53 -20.92
C GLU A 134 -9.62 -7.05 -20.42
N ALA A 135 -10.56 -7.96 -20.13
CA ALA A 135 -11.83 -7.58 -19.53
C ALA A 135 -11.66 -6.89 -18.17
N LEU A 136 -10.77 -7.40 -17.33
CA LEU A 136 -10.43 -6.76 -16.05
C LEU A 136 -9.85 -5.36 -16.25
N LEU A 137 -8.92 -5.17 -17.18
CA LEU A 137 -8.31 -3.88 -17.46
C LEU A 137 -9.34 -2.84 -17.97
N GLN A 138 -10.41 -3.29 -18.62
CA GLN A 138 -11.51 -2.41 -19.03
C GLN A 138 -12.37 -1.94 -17.84
N GLU A 139 -12.42 -2.70 -16.75
CA GLU A 139 -13.15 -2.32 -15.53
C GLU A 139 -12.58 -1.06 -14.85
N VAL A 140 -11.35 -0.62 -15.21
CA VAL A 140 -10.76 0.65 -14.72
C VAL A 140 -11.70 1.84 -14.94
N GLU A 141 -12.47 1.86 -16.04
CA GLU A 141 -13.43 2.91 -16.34
C GLU A 141 -14.57 3.02 -15.30
N THR A 142 -14.70 2.02 -14.45
CA THR A 142 -15.70 2.01 -13.36
C THR A 142 -15.17 2.55 -12.03
N LEU A 143 -13.90 2.98 -11.96
CA LEU A 143 -13.27 3.56 -10.76
C LEU A 143 -13.64 5.04 -10.58
N VAL A 144 -14.92 5.29 -10.45
CA VAL A 144 -15.54 6.62 -10.34
C VAL A 144 -16.59 6.64 -9.23
N GLY A 145 -17.11 7.82 -8.89
CA GLY A 145 -18.26 7.96 -8.00
C GLY A 145 -17.92 7.85 -6.51
N PHE A 146 -16.69 8.10 -6.14
CA PHE A 146 -16.25 8.16 -4.74
C PHE A 146 -15.86 9.58 -4.31
N GLU A 147 -15.87 9.83 -3.03
CA GLU A 147 -15.31 11.05 -2.45
C GLU A 147 -13.85 10.81 -2.07
N PRO A 148 -12.89 11.57 -2.63
CA PRO A 148 -11.47 11.39 -2.33
C PRO A 148 -11.15 11.63 -0.85
N ARG A 149 -10.38 10.74 -0.25
CA ARG A 149 -9.93 10.79 1.15
C ARG A 149 -8.42 10.57 1.23
N LEU A 150 -7.84 10.85 2.40
CA LEU A 150 -6.51 10.37 2.69
C LEU A 150 -6.53 8.85 2.70
N THR A 151 -5.67 8.23 1.89
CA THR A 151 -5.52 6.78 1.79
C THR A 151 -4.07 6.39 2.05
N HIS A 152 -3.87 5.22 2.65
CA HIS A 152 -2.56 4.61 2.82
C HIS A 152 -2.03 4.04 1.50
N CYS A 153 -2.91 3.45 0.72
CA CYS A 153 -2.68 2.81 -0.58
C CYS A 153 -1.90 1.49 -0.56
N ASP A 154 -1.48 1.00 0.59
CA ASP A 154 -0.68 -0.23 0.71
C ASP A 154 -0.98 -0.97 2.03
N LEU A 155 -2.27 -1.18 2.34
CA LEU A 155 -2.70 -1.86 3.55
C LEU A 155 -2.74 -3.39 3.34
N GLU A 156 -1.58 -4.01 3.40
CA GLU A 156 -1.42 -5.46 3.44
C GLU A 156 -1.02 -5.93 4.85
N ALA A 157 -1.09 -7.26 5.08
CA ALA A 157 -0.81 -7.89 6.37
C ALA A 157 0.49 -7.39 7.03
N CYS A 158 1.55 -7.27 6.25
CA CYS A 158 2.88 -6.90 6.76
C CYS A 158 2.98 -5.45 7.23
N HIS A 159 2.04 -4.59 6.84
CA HIS A 159 2.01 -3.17 7.23
C HIS A 159 1.08 -2.87 8.40
N LEU A 160 0.23 -3.82 8.79
CA LEU A 160 -0.69 -3.75 9.92
C LEU A 160 -0.15 -4.61 11.07
N LEU A 161 0.35 -3.97 12.13
CA LEU A 161 1.06 -4.65 13.22
C LEU A 161 0.13 -4.88 14.41
N VAL A 162 0.00 -6.16 14.81
CA VAL A 162 -0.81 -6.60 15.95
C VAL A 162 0.07 -6.90 17.15
N ARG A 163 -0.35 -6.41 18.32
CA ARG A 163 0.28 -6.69 19.62
C ARG A 163 -0.83 -7.01 20.63
N ASP A 164 -0.69 -8.12 21.34
CA ASP A 164 -1.68 -8.59 22.34
C ASP A 164 -3.10 -8.73 21.74
N GLY A 165 -3.20 -9.20 20.49
CA GLY A 165 -4.45 -9.42 19.78
C GLY A 165 -5.16 -8.13 19.33
N ARG A 166 -4.48 -6.98 19.33
CA ARG A 166 -5.02 -5.70 18.90
C ARG A 166 -4.13 -5.02 17.86
N LEU A 167 -4.74 -4.31 16.94
CA LEU A 167 -4.01 -3.44 16.02
C LEU A 167 -3.26 -2.37 16.82
N ALA A 168 -1.93 -2.46 16.80
CA ALA A 168 -1.06 -1.60 17.58
C ALA A 168 -0.33 -0.55 16.73
N GLY A 169 -0.04 -0.88 15.47
CA GLY A 169 0.71 0.02 14.60
C GLY A 169 0.45 -0.18 13.12
N VAL A 170 0.69 0.87 12.33
CA VAL A 170 0.63 0.84 10.86
C VAL A 170 1.89 1.49 10.31
N ILE A 171 2.57 0.80 9.40
CA ILE A 171 3.85 1.21 8.82
C ILE A 171 3.75 1.31 7.29
N ASP A 172 4.79 1.85 6.67
CA ASP A 172 4.97 2.04 5.23
C ASP A 172 3.94 2.96 4.56
N TRP A 173 4.02 4.22 4.94
CA TRP A 173 3.15 5.31 4.43
C TRP A 173 3.63 5.93 3.11
N ALA A 174 4.61 5.31 2.45
CA ALA A 174 5.19 5.81 1.20
C ALA A 174 4.18 5.94 0.04
N GLY A 175 3.08 5.18 0.11
CA GLY A 175 1.97 5.23 -0.82
C GLY A 175 0.94 6.32 -0.56
N ALA A 176 0.97 6.97 0.61
CA ALA A 176 -0.11 7.84 1.09
C ALA A 176 -0.41 9.00 0.13
N ARG A 177 -1.70 9.18 -0.15
CA ARG A 177 -2.20 10.21 -1.08
C ARG A 177 -3.70 10.47 -0.86
N ILE A 178 -4.22 11.47 -1.55
CA ILE A 178 -5.67 11.67 -1.63
C ILE A 178 -6.21 10.84 -2.80
N GLY A 179 -7.11 9.92 -2.51
CA GLY A 179 -7.62 8.98 -3.50
C GLY A 179 -8.91 8.27 -3.07
N ASP A 180 -9.21 7.14 -3.72
CA ASP A 180 -10.37 6.32 -3.41
C ASP A 180 -10.12 5.48 -2.14
N PRO A 181 -10.89 5.70 -1.05
CA PRO A 181 -10.74 4.90 0.18
C PRO A 181 -10.95 3.40 -0.03
N ALA A 182 -11.65 2.97 -1.08
CA ALA A 182 -11.83 1.55 -1.38
C ALA A 182 -10.51 0.81 -1.65
N LEU A 183 -9.44 1.52 -2.03
CA LEU A 183 -8.12 0.91 -2.20
C LEU A 183 -7.59 0.32 -0.89
N ASP A 184 -7.78 1.02 0.24
CA ASP A 184 -7.35 0.56 1.56
C ASP A 184 -8.15 -0.67 2.06
N TYR A 185 -9.35 -0.88 1.52
CA TYR A 185 -10.15 -2.08 1.79
C TYR A 185 -9.82 -3.27 0.87
N GLY A 186 -9.03 -3.07 -0.19
CA GLY A 186 -8.81 -4.07 -1.22
C GLY A 186 -8.39 -5.43 -0.68
N TRP A 187 -7.30 -5.50 0.08
CA TRP A 187 -6.87 -6.73 0.71
C TRP A 187 -7.81 -7.15 1.84
N LEU A 188 -8.20 -6.23 2.72
CA LEU A 188 -8.97 -6.51 3.93
C LEU A 188 -10.32 -7.21 3.67
N LEU A 189 -11.03 -6.84 2.60
CA LEU A 189 -12.33 -7.42 2.23
C LEU A 189 -12.22 -8.74 1.45
N ASN A 190 -11.04 -9.11 0.98
CA ASN A 190 -10.81 -10.39 0.30
C ASN A 190 -10.15 -11.42 1.23
N ASP A 191 -9.36 -10.94 2.18
CA ASP A 191 -8.73 -11.65 3.28
C ASP A 191 -8.10 -10.57 4.19
N PRO A 192 -8.37 -10.43 5.48
CA PRO A 192 -8.97 -11.41 6.40
C PRO A 192 -10.44 -11.18 6.77
N PHE A 193 -11.11 -10.15 6.27
CA PHE A 193 -12.44 -9.75 6.72
C PHE A 193 -13.50 -9.74 5.59
N PRO A 194 -13.74 -10.86 4.90
CA PRO A 194 -14.64 -10.92 3.74
C PRO A 194 -16.10 -10.58 4.11
N ASP A 195 -16.50 -10.81 5.36
CA ASP A 195 -17.87 -10.63 5.85
C ASP A 195 -18.12 -9.21 6.42
N TRP A 196 -17.16 -8.28 6.32
CA TRP A 196 -17.41 -6.92 6.75
C TRP A 196 -18.57 -6.29 5.99
N ASP A 197 -19.49 -5.71 6.77
CA ASP A 197 -20.60 -4.92 6.23
C ASP A 197 -20.08 -3.56 5.74
N VAL A 198 -20.04 -3.39 4.43
CA VAL A 198 -19.68 -2.17 3.71
C VAL A 198 -20.62 -2.03 2.51
N ASP A 199 -20.79 -0.82 2.00
CA ASP A 199 -21.65 -0.62 0.83
C ASP A 199 -21.13 -1.36 -0.41
N ASP A 200 -22.06 -1.75 -1.31
CA ASP A 200 -21.75 -2.59 -2.46
C ASP A 200 -20.77 -1.92 -3.44
N GLU A 201 -20.83 -0.60 -3.59
CA GLU A 201 -19.95 0.14 -4.48
C GLU A 201 -18.51 0.21 -3.95
N LEU A 202 -18.35 0.41 -2.63
CA LEU A 202 -17.04 0.32 -1.99
C LEU A 202 -16.48 -1.09 -2.16
N ARG A 203 -17.27 -2.13 -1.87
CA ARG A 203 -16.85 -3.53 -2.03
C ARG A 203 -16.44 -3.85 -3.45
N ARG A 204 -17.21 -3.40 -4.44
CA ARG A 204 -16.91 -3.59 -5.86
C ARG A 204 -15.55 -2.97 -6.23
N ARG A 205 -15.31 -1.71 -5.86
CA ARG A 205 -14.04 -1.04 -6.16
C ARG A 205 -12.88 -1.68 -5.39
N ALA A 206 -13.08 -2.02 -4.13
CA ALA A 206 -12.08 -2.72 -3.31
C ALA A 206 -11.67 -4.06 -3.93
N SER A 207 -12.64 -4.86 -4.39
CA SER A 207 -12.38 -6.12 -5.10
C SER A 207 -11.61 -5.89 -6.40
N LEU A 208 -11.91 -4.84 -7.13
CA LEU A 208 -11.19 -4.49 -8.34
C LEU A 208 -9.72 -4.15 -8.04
N TYR A 209 -9.45 -3.33 -7.02
CA TYR A 209 -8.09 -3.01 -6.59
C TYR A 209 -7.31 -4.25 -6.14
N TYR A 210 -7.94 -5.16 -5.40
CA TYR A 210 -7.33 -6.42 -5.00
C TYR A 210 -6.91 -7.28 -6.19
N ARG A 211 -7.72 -7.31 -7.24
CA ARG A 211 -7.42 -8.05 -8.48
C ARG A 211 -6.27 -7.40 -9.26
N PHE A 212 -6.04 -6.10 -9.11
CA PHE A 212 -4.92 -5.41 -9.74
C PHE A 212 -3.59 -5.56 -8.98
N GLY A 213 -3.57 -5.87 -7.70
CA GLY A 213 -2.34 -5.99 -6.92
C GLY A 213 -1.24 -6.84 -7.59
N PRO A 214 -1.53 -8.07 -8.06
CA PRO A 214 -0.54 -8.92 -8.71
C PRO A 214 0.03 -8.35 -10.02
N TRP A 215 -0.68 -7.50 -10.72
CA TRP A 215 -0.17 -6.86 -11.95
C TRP A 215 1.01 -5.95 -11.67
N PHE A 216 0.96 -5.20 -10.57
CA PHE A 216 2.08 -4.38 -10.10
C PHE A 216 3.28 -5.23 -9.71
N ALA A 217 3.07 -6.38 -9.06
CA ALA A 217 4.15 -7.30 -8.70
C ALA A 217 4.87 -7.85 -9.93
N VAL A 218 4.13 -8.24 -10.99
CA VAL A 218 4.71 -8.68 -12.26
C VAL A 218 5.48 -7.55 -12.93
N GLU A 219 4.89 -6.35 -13.04
CA GLU A 219 5.54 -5.17 -13.64
C GLU A 219 6.83 -4.83 -12.89
N TYR A 220 6.80 -4.84 -11.55
CA TYR A 220 7.98 -4.61 -10.72
C TYR A 220 9.09 -5.63 -11.01
N GLY A 221 8.75 -6.92 -11.01
CA GLY A 221 9.70 -7.99 -11.30
C GLY A 221 10.35 -7.87 -12.68
N LEU A 222 9.57 -7.48 -13.70
CA LEU A 222 10.09 -7.22 -15.05
C LEU A 222 11.06 -6.05 -15.07
N ARG A 223 10.67 -4.93 -14.45
CA ARG A 223 11.45 -3.68 -14.43
C ARG A 223 12.75 -3.81 -13.64
N THR A 224 12.76 -4.62 -12.59
CA THR A 224 13.93 -4.81 -11.71
C THR A 224 14.73 -6.07 -12.02
N ASN A 225 14.33 -6.83 -13.05
CA ASN A 225 14.94 -8.10 -13.43
C ASN A 225 14.97 -9.12 -12.29
N GLN A 226 13.82 -9.25 -11.59
CA GLN A 226 13.62 -10.19 -10.47
C GLN A 226 12.59 -11.26 -10.88
N PRO A 227 13.02 -12.40 -11.41
CA PRO A 227 12.14 -13.43 -11.99
C PRO A 227 11.21 -14.09 -10.96
N GLU A 228 11.56 -14.11 -9.68
CA GLU A 228 10.71 -14.60 -8.59
C GLU A 228 9.46 -13.76 -8.43
N TRP A 229 9.56 -12.43 -8.51
CA TRP A 229 8.40 -11.52 -8.49
C TRP A 229 7.49 -11.71 -9.70
N VAL A 230 8.09 -11.93 -10.89
CA VAL A 230 7.30 -12.22 -12.10
C VAL A 230 6.53 -13.53 -11.94
N ARG A 231 7.19 -14.59 -11.45
CA ARG A 231 6.57 -15.89 -11.28
C ARG A 231 5.44 -15.87 -10.26
N SER A 232 5.73 -15.39 -9.03
CA SER A 232 4.71 -15.32 -7.96
C SER A 232 3.58 -14.35 -8.32
N GLY A 233 3.90 -13.23 -8.94
CA GLY A 233 2.91 -12.28 -9.44
C GLY A 233 1.97 -12.90 -10.48
N LEU A 234 2.48 -13.67 -11.45
CA LEU A 234 1.66 -14.36 -12.45
C LEU A 234 0.79 -15.46 -11.82
N GLU A 235 1.29 -16.20 -10.84
CA GLU A 235 0.50 -17.21 -10.10
C GLU A 235 -0.68 -16.53 -9.38
N ASN A 236 -0.41 -15.47 -8.63
CA ASN A 236 -1.44 -14.69 -7.93
C ASN A 236 -2.43 -14.01 -8.90
N LEU A 237 -1.94 -13.49 -10.02
CA LEU A 237 -2.78 -12.88 -11.05
C LEU A 237 -3.78 -13.89 -11.61
N ARG A 238 -3.33 -15.09 -11.96
CA ARG A 238 -4.19 -16.17 -12.49
C ARG A 238 -5.30 -16.57 -11.51
N SER A 239 -5.00 -16.57 -10.23
CA SER A 239 -6.00 -16.89 -9.19
C SER A 239 -7.05 -15.80 -9.00
N ARG A 240 -6.78 -14.57 -9.49
CA ARG A 240 -7.67 -13.39 -9.35
C ARG A 240 -8.32 -12.93 -10.66
N LEU A 241 -8.07 -13.63 -11.76
CA LEU A 241 -8.76 -13.42 -13.04
C LEU A 241 -10.14 -14.11 -13.02
#